data_5aa466f0bbf6ca76572c54cc61211eb8
#
_entry.id   5aa466f0bbf6ca76572c54cc61211eb8
#
_cell.length_a   1.000
_cell.length_b   1.000
_cell.length_c   1.000
_cell.angle_alpha   90.00
_cell.angle_beta   90.00
_cell.angle_gamma   90.00
#
_symmetry.space_group_name_H-M   'P 1'
#
loop_
_entity.id
_entity.type
_entity.pdbx_description
1 polymer ?
#
loop_
_entity_poly.entity_id
_entity_poly.type
_entity_poly.pdbx_seq_one_letter_code
_entity_poly.pdbx_strand_id
1 'polypeptide(L)'
;MIKKRLAISFLLVSVMMVGVYLFGLHNGKTGKGLVFAKNAIAAQTKSLASPVEAIQDRDVYYPGTEDLAPDEMRVIACGTGMPNARPKQAAACWLVELGNGDKFIFDIGTGSAERLSAMKIPYDYLDKIFIGHLHSDHFGDLDALWVGGVVGNRINPLRIWGPKGHKPEYGTAYAVEHMEKMLTWDKGSRLGNVDIRGLELKVHEFDYKAVNKVIYEDNGVKISTIPAIHALDGPVSFILEWNGLKFAYSSDTFPNRWWREHVTGSDIAIHECFLPPSLLITKQGFTPGTALNVGTQVHTSPAQFGKVMSEIKPRMAVAYHFFNDFDTAPVVTAEIRKTYDGPLALAVDYMVFNVTKADIKVRMAAIDEDIWPSPATQPKIPAELDKRIGFSKEIISGRLPYADVVKGMFDEVNKQYGTKVPLPR
;
A
#
# COMPACT_ATOMS: atom_id res chain seq x y z
N MET A 1 8.18 -63.60 12.40
CA MET A 1 9.26 -62.67 11.99
C MET A 1 8.91 -61.20 12.17
N ILE A 2 7.68 -60.74 11.92
CA ILE A 2 7.24 -59.34 12.02
C ILE A 2 7.30 -58.78 13.45
N LYS A 3 6.85 -59.56 14.47
CA LYS A 3 6.88 -59.15 15.89
C LYS A 3 8.30 -58.88 16.44
N LYS A 4 9.33 -59.64 15.99
CA LYS A 4 10.72 -59.41 16.40
C LYS A 4 11.31 -58.14 15.79
N ARG A 5 10.94 -57.78 14.53
CA ARG A 5 11.40 -56.53 13.88
C ARG A 5 10.79 -55.29 14.51
N LEU A 6 9.50 -55.34 14.90
CA LEU A 6 8.85 -54.23 15.61
C LEU A 6 9.48 -53.98 16.99
N ALA A 7 9.79 -55.06 17.75
CA ALA A 7 10.42 -54.92 19.06
C ALA A 7 11.83 -54.32 18.99
N ILE A 8 12.62 -54.70 17.97
CA ILE A 8 13.95 -54.13 17.75
C ILE A 8 13.89 -52.65 17.32
N SER A 9 12.90 -52.28 16.47
CA SER A 9 12.70 -50.90 16.09
C SER A 9 12.26 -50.03 17.27
N PHE A 10 11.37 -50.53 18.15
CA PHE A 10 10.97 -49.81 19.34
C PHE A 10 12.11 -49.62 20.35
N LEU A 11 12.96 -50.65 20.51
CA LEU A 11 14.13 -50.56 21.37
C LEU A 11 15.16 -49.55 20.85
N LEU A 12 15.42 -49.52 19.53
CA LEU A 12 16.32 -48.57 18.92
C LEU A 12 15.81 -47.11 19.06
N VAL A 13 14.54 -46.86 18.85
CA VAL A 13 13.94 -45.54 19.04
C VAL A 13 14.01 -45.10 20.49
N SER A 14 13.72 -45.99 21.42
CA SER A 14 13.80 -45.69 22.87
C SER A 14 15.22 -45.39 23.32
N VAL A 15 16.24 -46.14 22.84
CA VAL A 15 17.66 -45.88 23.13
C VAL A 15 18.08 -44.53 22.54
N MET A 16 17.63 -44.21 21.33
CA MET A 16 17.92 -42.92 20.69
C MET A 16 17.30 -41.74 21.45
N MET A 17 16.06 -41.87 21.93
CA MET A 17 15.40 -40.83 22.75
C MET A 17 16.08 -40.61 24.10
N VAL A 18 16.47 -41.72 24.79
CA VAL A 18 17.23 -41.63 26.04
C VAL A 18 18.62 -40.99 25.81
N GLY A 19 19.27 -41.31 24.70
CA GLY A 19 20.54 -40.67 24.32
C GLY A 19 20.41 -39.18 24.10
N VAL A 20 19.40 -38.75 23.39
CA VAL A 20 19.11 -37.32 23.16
C VAL A 20 18.76 -36.60 24.46
N TYR A 21 17.99 -37.23 25.34
CA TYR A 21 17.63 -36.68 26.66
C TYR A 21 18.85 -36.53 27.58
N LEU A 22 19.67 -37.58 27.70
CA LEU A 22 20.92 -37.55 28.50
C LEU A 22 21.93 -36.54 27.95
N PHE A 23 22.03 -36.43 26.64
CA PHE A 23 22.88 -35.45 25.99
C PHE A 23 22.39 -34.00 26.23
N GLY A 24 21.06 -33.81 26.22
CA GLY A 24 20.42 -32.53 26.58
C GLY A 24 20.68 -32.17 28.05
N LEU A 25 20.56 -33.13 28.99
CA LEU A 25 20.86 -32.90 30.40
C LEU A 25 22.34 -32.61 30.68
N HIS A 26 23.25 -33.29 29.98
CA HIS A 26 24.69 -33.05 30.11
C HIS A 26 25.08 -31.69 29.66
N ASN A 27 24.56 -31.26 28.50
CA ASN A 27 24.84 -29.92 27.97
C ASN A 27 24.17 -28.80 28.78
N GLY A 28 23.00 -29.03 29.36
CA GLY A 28 22.34 -28.13 30.29
C GLY A 28 23.12 -27.88 31.58
N LYS A 29 23.74 -28.93 32.14
CA LYS A 29 24.57 -28.83 33.36
C LYS A 29 25.96 -28.22 33.15
N THR A 30 26.53 -28.36 31.93
CA THR A 30 27.90 -27.88 31.64
C THR A 30 27.93 -26.49 31.01
N GLY A 31 26.79 -25.90 30.72
CA GLY A 31 26.70 -24.60 30.02
C GLY A 31 27.26 -24.61 28.59
N LYS A 32 27.68 -25.79 28.09
CA LYS A 32 28.13 -25.98 26.71
C LYS A 32 26.90 -26.29 25.85
N GLY A 33 26.18 -25.24 25.45
CA GLY A 33 25.16 -25.38 24.42
C GLY A 33 25.77 -26.01 23.17
N LEU A 34 24.96 -26.81 22.46
CA LEU A 34 25.37 -27.47 21.23
C LEU A 34 26.16 -26.51 20.37
N VAL A 35 27.43 -26.83 20.10
CA VAL A 35 28.34 -26.02 19.27
C VAL A 35 27.71 -25.73 17.89
N PHE A 36 26.91 -26.69 17.38
CA PHE A 36 26.10 -26.51 16.17
C PHE A 36 25.00 -25.44 16.30
N ALA A 37 24.31 -25.36 17.42
CA ALA A 37 23.28 -24.34 17.63
C ALA A 37 23.93 -22.94 17.80
N LYS A 38 25.06 -22.85 18.53
CA LYS A 38 25.82 -21.58 18.63
C LYS A 38 26.41 -21.15 17.29
N ASN A 39 26.92 -22.07 16.48
CA ASN A 39 27.45 -21.75 15.15
C ASN A 39 26.33 -21.44 14.16
N ALA A 40 25.16 -22.09 14.24
CA ALA A 40 24.01 -21.74 13.42
C ALA A 40 23.44 -20.36 13.80
N ILE A 41 23.31 -20.08 15.11
CA ILE A 41 22.88 -18.75 15.59
C ILE A 41 23.95 -17.70 15.27
N ALA A 42 25.25 -18.01 15.41
CA ALA A 42 26.32 -17.08 15.06
C ALA A 42 26.45 -16.88 13.54
N ALA A 43 26.14 -17.90 12.72
CA ALA A 43 26.08 -17.77 11.27
C ALA A 43 24.86 -16.93 10.85
N GLN A 44 23.71 -17.15 11.48
CA GLN A 44 22.50 -16.36 11.26
C GLN A 44 22.66 -14.91 11.76
N THR A 45 23.32 -14.71 12.91
CA THR A 45 23.64 -13.36 13.40
C THR A 45 24.76 -12.69 12.60
N LYS A 46 25.70 -13.44 12.00
CA LYS A 46 26.66 -12.84 11.08
C LYS A 46 26.04 -12.42 9.74
N SER A 47 25.07 -13.17 9.23
CA SER A 47 24.30 -12.75 8.04
C SER A 47 23.36 -11.56 8.31
N LEU A 48 23.04 -11.31 9.58
CA LEU A 48 22.27 -10.14 10.05
C LEU A 48 23.18 -9.04 10.63
N ALA A 49 24.50 -9.18 10.53
CA ALA A 49 25.46 -8.31 11.24
C ALA A 49 25.48 -6.87 10.69
N SER A 50 25.11 -6.68 9.44
CA SER A 50 24.89 -5.36 8.87
C SER A 50 23.50 -5.33 8.23
N PRO A 51 22.58 -4.49 8.71
CA PRO A 51 21.30 -4.30 8.02
C PRO A 51 21.49 -3.99 6.54
N VAL A 52 22.47 -3.21 6.18
CA VAL A 52 22.77 -2.83 4.78
C VAL A 52 23.26 -4.02 3.96
N GLU A 53 24.15 -4.85 4.48
CA GLU A 53 24.63 -6.07 3.77
C GLU A 53 23.55 -7.16 3.71
N ALA A 54 22.74 -7.30 4.76
CA ALA A 54 21.69 -8.30 4.80
C ALA A 54 20.53 -7.97 3.83
N ILE A 55 20.34 -6.70 3.50
CA ILE A 55 19.25 -6.21 2.66
C ILE A 55 19.45 -6.57 1.19
N GLN A 56 20.68 -6.57 0.69
CA GLN A 56 20.98 -6.79 -0.73
C GLN A 56 20.51 -8.14 -1.26
N ASP A 57 20.44 -9.17 -0.41
CA ASP A 57 20.09 -10.53 -0.81
C ASP A 57 18.74 -11.03 -0.26
N ARG A 58 17.94 -10.15 0.35
CA ARG A 58 16.61 -10.52 0.87
C ARG A 58 15.58 -10.58 -0.25
N ASP A 59 14.87 -11.69 -0.35
CA ASP A 59 13.67 -11.82 -1.18
C ASP A 59 12.43 -11.21 -0.51
N VAL A 60 12.54 -10.83 0.77
CA VAL A 60 11.48 -10.28 1.60
C VAL A 60 11.86 -8.86 2.04
N TYR A 61 10.92 -7.94 1.88
CA TYR A 61 11.03 -6.58 2.40
C TYR A 61 10.34 -6.48 3.77
N TYR A 62 11.04 -5.97 4.78
CA TYR A 62 10.46 -5.64 6.08
C TYR A 62 10.30 -4.13 6.19
N PRO A 63 9.05 -3.59 6.19
CA PRO A 63 8.82 -2.15 6.22
C PRO A 63 9.53 -1.44 7.38
N GLY A 64 10.14 -0.29 7.07
CA GLY A 64 10.87 0.52 8.06
C GLY A 64 12.25 -0.02 8.46
N THR A 65 12.79 -1.05 7.78
CA THR A 65 14.10 -1.64 8.13
C THR A 65 15.22 -1.35 7.13
N GLU A 66 14.92 -0.70 6.02
CA GLU A 66 15.92 -0.44 4.98
C GLU A 66 15.65 0.89 4.26
N ASP A 67 16.70 1.68 4.11
CA ASP A 67 16.69 2.88 3.30
C ASP A 67 16.90 2.55 1.82
N LEU A 68 16.42 3.41 0.94
CA LEU A 68 16.69 3.33 -0.49
C LEU A 68 18.09 3.88 -0.80
N ALA A 69 18.75 3.29 -1.78
CA ALA A 69 19.92 3.92 -2.38
C ALA A 69 19.50 5.25 -3.04
N PRO A 70 20.42 6.25 -3.13
CA PRO A 70 20.10 7.59 -3.65
C PRO A 70 19.56 7.61 -5.09
N ASP A 71 19.77 6.54 -5.86
CA ASP A 71 19.34 6.38 -7.25
C ASP A 71 18.30 5.28 -7.45
N GLU A 72 17.74 4.76 -6.38
CA GLU A 72 16.77 3.67 -6.35
C GLU A 72 15.33 4.18 -6.22
N MET A 73 14.41 3.54 -6.93
CA MET A 73 12.96 3.68 -6.81
C MET A 73 12.39 2.39 -6.22
N ARG A 74 11.54 2.49 -5.19
CA ARG A 74 10.76 1.37 -4.66
C ARG A 74 9.30 1.57 -5.00
N VAL A 75 8.70 0.59 -5.67
CA VAL A 75 7.28 0.59 -6.00
C VAL A 75 6.59 -0.52 -5.22
N ILE A 76 5.56 -0.18 -4.48
CA ILE A 76 4.84 -1.10 -3.58
C ILE A 76 3.38 -1.16 -3.99
N ALA A 77 2.86 -2.36 -4.16
CA ALA A 77 1.43 -2.61 -4.39
C ALA A 77 0.68 -2.53 -3.05
N CYS A 78 0.03 -1.41 -2.78
CA CYS A 78 -0.84 -1.23 -1.61
C CYS A 78 -2.31 -1.60 -1.89
N GLY A 79 -2.61 -2.00 -3.11
CA GLY A 79 -3.90 -2.53 -3.53
C GLY A 79 -3.88 -2.91 -5.00
N THR A 80 -4.33 -4.12 -5.32
CA THR A 80 -4.23 -4.69 -6.67
C THR A 80 -5.55 -5.24 -7.19
N GLY A 81 -6.62 -5.10 -6.40
CA GLY A 81 -7.95 -5.65 -6.67
C GLY A 81 -8.86 -4.72 -7.46
N MET A 82 -10.12 -5.10 -7.47
CA MET A 82 -11.27 -4.53 -8.18
C MET A 82 -12.28 -3.97 -7.17
N PRO A 83 -13.44 -3.41 -7.62
CA PRO A 83 -14.44 -2.80 -6.73
C PRO A 83 -14.98 -3.70 -5.60
N ASN A 84 -15.04 -5.01 -5.82
CA ASN A 84 -15.54 -5.94 -4.81
C ASN A 84 -14.53 -6.07 -3.67
N ALA A 85 -14.85 -5.48 -2.52
CA ALA A 85 -14.01 -5.56 -1.33
C ALA A 85 -13.80 -7.01 -0.87
N ARG A 86 -12.56 -7.37 -0.53
CA ARG A 86 -12.21 -8.67 0.06
C ARG A 86 -10.97 -8.58 0.96
N PRO A 87 -10.87 -9.40 2.04
CA PRO A 87 -9.76 -9.31 2.98
C PRO A 87 -8.38 -9.53 2.38
N LYS A 88 -8.27 -10.42 1.39
CA LYS A 88 -7.00 -10.81 0.76
C LYS A 88 -6.37 -9.70 -0.08
N GLN A 89 -7.17 -8.81 -0.65
CA GLN A 89 -6.72 -7.91 -1.72
C GLN A 89 -7.51 -6.61 -1.66
N ALA A 90 -6.82 -5.50 -1.39
CA ALA A 90 -7.39 -4.18 -1.46
C ALA A 90 -7.58 -3.73 -2.92
N ALA A 91 -8.41 -2.74 -3.13
CA ALA A 91 -8.58 -2.11 -4.43
C ALA A 91 -7.37 -1.26 -4.81
N ALA A 92 -7.35 -0.70 -6.01
CA ALA A 92 -6.18 -0.10 -6.66
C ALA A 92 -5.45 0.93 -5.80
N CYS A 93 -4.16 0.69 -5.54
CA CYS A 93 -3.26 1.62 -4.86
C CYS A 93 -1.80 1.25 -5.12
N TRP A 94 -0.98 2.23 -5.48
CA TRP A 94 0.45 2.05 -5.69
C TRP A 94 1.24 3.14 -4.98
N LEU A 95 2.19 2.73 -4.15
CA LEU A 95 3.11 3.63 -3.47
C LEU A 95 4.46 3.62 -4.20
N VAL A 96 4.96 4.78 -4.54
CA VAL A 96 6.30 4.98 -5.11
C VAL A 96 7.14 5.77 -4.11
N GLU A 97 8.25 5.17 -3.67
CA GLU A 97 9.26 5.80 -2.83
C GLU A 97 10.53 6.01 -3.66
N LEU A 98 11.15 7.17 -3.52
CA LEU A 98 12.38 7.54 -4.23
C LEU A 98 13.54 7.70 -3.26
N GLY A 99 14.76 7.40 -3.73
CA GLY A 99 15.98 7.53 -2.93
C GLY A 99 16.31 8.96 -2.47
N ASN A 100 15.63 9.98 -3.02
CA ASN A 100 15.68 11.36 -2.51
C ASN A 100 14.77 11.62 -1.30
N GLY A 101 13.99 10.59 -0.85
CA GLY A 101 13.04 10.67 0.25
C GLY A 101 11.59 10.97 -0.14
N ASP A 102 11.32 11.39 -1.37
CA ASP A 102 9.97 11.67 -1.85
C ASP A 102 9.11 10.39 -1.97
N LYS A 103 7.82 10.54 -1.70
CA LYS A 103 6.83 9.46 -1.81
C LYS A 103 5.58 9.95 -2.52
N PHE A 104 4.99 9.07 -3.32
CA PHE A 104 3.83 9.35 -4.17
C PHE A 104 2.86 8.18 -4.13
N ILE A 105 1.58 8.47 -3.98
CA ILE A 105 0.51 7.46 -4.00
C ILE A 105 -0.27 7.63 -5.30
N PHE A 106 -0.43 6.55 -6.06
CA PHE A 106 -1.23 6.49 -7.27
C PHE A 106 -2.48 5.65 -7.00
N ASP A 107 -3.63 6.29 -7.02
CA ASP A 107 -4.92 5.82 -6.55
C ASP A 107 -4.94 5.44 -5.06
N ILE A 108 -6.12 5.39 -4.47
CA ILE A 108 -6.37 5.08 -3.06
C ILE A 108 -7.72 4.36 -2.94
N GLY A 109 -7.78 3.16 -3.51
CA GLY A 109 -9.00 2.36 -3.52
C GLY A 109 -9.32 1.74 -2.17
N THR A 110 -10.54 1.23 -2.04
CA THR A 110 -11.06 0.65 -0.78
C THR A 110 -10.16 -0.44 -0.22
N GLY A 111 -9.80 -0.34 1.06
CA GLY A 111 -8.95 -1.27 1.81
C GLY A 111 -7.45 -1.00 1.66
N SER A 112 -7.04 0.04 0.94
CA SER A 112 -5.62 0.34 0.71
C SER A 112 -4.98 1.19 1.82
N ALA A 113 -5.77 1.92 2.60
CA ALA A 113 -5.26 2.71 3.71
C ALA A 113 -4.58 1.85 4.78
N GLU A 114 -5.11 0.67 5.09
CA GLU A 114 -4.49 -0.28 6.01
C GLU A 114 -3.16 -0.82 5.46
N ARG A 115 -3.09 -1.06 4.13
CA ARG A 115 -1.85 -1.52 3.48
C ARG A 115 -0.76 -0.45 3.52
N LEU A 116 -1.13 0.82 3.34
CA LEU A 116 -0.20 1.94 3.47
C LEU A 116 0.28 2.09 4.92
N SER A 117 -0.59 1.94 5.91
CA SER A 117 -0.20 2.00 7.32
C SER A 117 0.82 0.91 7.68
N ALA A 118 0.68 -0.29 7.11
CA ALA A 118 1.60 -1.41 7.32
C ALA A 118 3.03 -1.14 6.80
N MET A 119 3.23 -0.12 5.96
CA MET A 119 4.56 0.28 5.49
C MET A 119 5.37 1.03 6.52
N LYS A 120 4.81 1.37 7.70
CA LYS A 120 5.49 2.08 8.81
C LYS A 120 6.08 3.43 8.40
N ILE A 121 5.51 4.06 7.38
CA ILE A 121 5.91 5.37 6.90
C ILE A 121 5.18 6.43 7.73
N PRO A 122 5.89 7.45 8.26
CA PRO A 122 5.20 8.59 8.88
C PRO A 122 4.22 9.24 7.90
N TYR A 123 3.00 9.49 8.34
CA TYR A 123 1.93 10.01 7.48
C TYR A 123 2.26 11.37 6.83
N ASP A 124 3.21 12.13 7.38
CA ASP A 124 3.69 13.37 6.77
C ASP A 124 4.32 13.18 5.39
N TYR A 125 4.85 11.98 5.10
CA TYR A 125 5.37 11.63 3.77
C TYR A 125 4.32 11.05 2.83
N LEU A 126 3.14 10.65 3.35
CA LEU A 126 2.01 10.12 2.59
C LEU A 126 1.02 11.26 2.28
N ASP A 127 1.51 12.34 1.73
CA ASP A 127 0.77 13.59 1.55
C ASP A 127 0.53 13.96 0.07
N LYS A 128 1.01 13.14 -0.88
CA LYS A 128 0.89 13.37 -2.33
C LYS A 128 0.15 12.21 -2.99
N ILE A 129 -1.07 12.46 -3.45
CA ILE A 129 -1.96 11.45 -4.05
C ILE A 129 -2.33 11.86 -5.47
N PHE A 130 -2.24 10.91 -6.39
CA PHE A 130 -2.57 11.07 -7.81
C PHE A 130 -3.72 10.14 -8.16
N ILE A 131 -4.91 10.71 -8.40
CA ILE A 131 -6.14 9.96 -8.67
C ILE A 131 -6.32 9.84 -10.17
N GLY A 132 -6.41 8.59 -10.68
CA GLY A 132 -6.62 8.31 -12.09
C GLY A 132 -8.06 8.53 -12.51
N HIS A 133 -9.03 8.12 -11.68
CA HIS A 133 -10.45 8.37 -11.85
C HIS A 133 -11.23 8.13 -10.54
N LEU A 134 -12.55 8.38 -10.56
CA LEU A 134 -13.35 8.46 -9.34
C LEU A 134 -14.22 7.22 -9.05
N HIS A 135 -13.92 6.05 -9.63
CA HIS A 135 -14.52 4.82 -9.13
C HIS A 135 -14.07 4.53 -7.70
N SER A 136 -14.93 3.89 -6.91
CA SER A 136 -14.66 3.63 -5.48
C SER A 136 -13.41 2.77 -5.25
N ASP A 137 -13.07 1.92 -6.18
CA ASP A 137 -11.86 1.10 -6.14
C ASP A 137 -10.57 1.84 -6.51
N HIS A 138 -10.66 3.15 -6.80
CA HIS A 138 -9.52 4.05 -7.05
C HIS A 138 -9.50 5.26 -6.11
N PHE A 139 -10.63 5.54 -5.43
CA PHE A 139 -10.79 6.74 -4.61
C PHE A 139 -11.32 6.44 -3.20
N GLY A 140 -11.80 5.23 -2.96
CA GLY A 140 -12.68 4.88 -1.83
C GLY A 140 -12.09 4.99 -0.43
N ASP A 141 -10.76 4.99 -0.25
CA ASP A 141 -10.11 5.13 1.05
C ASP A 141 -9.46 6.51 1.25
N LEU A 142 -9.78 7.49 0.42
CA LEU A 142 -9.22 8.84 0.58
C LEU A 142 -9.60 9.46 1.92
N ASP A 143 -10.81 9.23 2.39
CA ASP A 143 -11.29 9.68 3.70
C ASP A 143 -10.54 9.01 4.85
N ALA A 144 -10.32 7.70 4.78
CA ALA A 144 -9.55 6.93 5.76
C ALA A 144 -8.10 7.43 5.84
N LEU A 145 -7.44 7.66 4.70
CA LEU A 145 -6.09 8.21 4.65
C LEU A 145 -6.06 9.67 5.16
N TRP A 146 -7.07 10.48 4.84
CA TRP A 146 -7.14 11.86 5.30
C TRP A 146 -7.29 11.94 6.82
N VAL A 147 -8.39 11.43 7.36
CA VAL A 147 -8.71 11.52 8.79
C VAL A 147 -7.77 10.64 9.61
N GLY A 148 -7.54 9.39 9.19
CA GLY A 148 -6.61 8.47 9.84
C GLY A 148 -5.20 9.03 9.88
N GLY A 149 -4.74 9.66 8.80
CA GLY A 149 -3.46 10.33 8.74
C GLY A 149 -3.30 11.47 9.74
N VAL A 150 -4.34 12.30 9.91
CA VAL A 150 -4.32 13.40 10.92
C VAL A 150 -4.25 12.83 12.33
N VAL A 151 -5.05 11.83 12.64
CA VAL A 151 -5.01 11.12 13.93
C VAL A 151 -3.67 10.40 14.11
N GLY A 152 -3.14 9.85 13.04
CA GLY A 152 -1.84 9.19 12.96
C GLY A 152 -0.65 10.14 12.82
N ASN A 153 -0.79 11.41 13.24
CA ASN A 153 0.27 12.42 13.35
C ASN A 153 0.66 13.16 12.07
N ARG A 154 -0.08 13.05 10.95
CA ARG A 154 0.17 13.93 9.80
C ARG A 154 -0.16 15.37 10.15
N ILE A 155 0.79 16.26 9.91
CA ILE A 155 0.63 17.70 10.09
C ILE A 155 0.71 18.47 8.76
N ASN A 156 1.21 17.83 7.71
CA ASN A 156 1.21 18.39 6.37
C ASN A 156 -0.20 18.31 5.74
N PRO A 157 -0.61 19.31 4.95
CA PRO A 157 -1.82 19.22 4.15
C PRO A 157 -1.79 18.00 3.24
N LEU A 158 -2.94 17.35 3.04
CA LEU A 158 -3.07 16.30 2.05
C LEU A 158 -3.25 16.93 0.67
N ARG A 159 -2.34 16.66 -0.24
CA ARG A 159 -2.32 17.19 -1.60
C ARG A 159 -2.80 16.14 -2.59
N ILE A 160 -3.80 16.49 -3.39
CA ILE A 160 -4.51 15.57 -4.28
C ILE A 160 -4.46 16.12 -5.69
N TRP A 161 -3.86 15.37 -6.61
CA TRP A 161 -3.89 15.64 -8.04
C TRP A 161 -4.88 14.69 -8.70
N GLY A 162 -5.80 15.22 -9.51
CA GLY A 162 -6.76 14.40 -10.22
C GLY A 162 -7.40 15.15 -11.39
N PRO A 163 -8.08 14.40 -12.29
CA PRO A 163 -8.66 14.98 -13.48
C PRO A 163 -9.90 15.83 -13.18
N LYS A 164 -10.11 16.87 -13.97
CA LYS A 164 -11.42 17.48 -14.14
C LYS A 164 -12.34 16.50 -14.87
N GLY A 165 -13.59 16.42 -14.43
CA GLY A 165 -14.61 15.72 -15.20
C GLY A 165 -15.03 16.51 -16.44
N HIS A 166 -15.72 15.85 -17.37
CA HIS A 166 -16.37 16.56 -18.48
C HIS A 166 -17.52 17.48 -18.02
N LYS A 167 -17.97 17.31 -16.78
CA LYS A 167 -18.84 18.20 -16.00
C LYS A 167 -18.20 18.42 -14.63
N PRO A 168 -18.45 19.54 -13.95
CA PRO A 168 -17.89 19.84 -12.64
C PRO A 168 -18.13 18.71 -11.61
N GLU A 169 -19.33 18.14 -11.58
CA GLU A 169 -19.75 17.09 -10.66
C GLU A 169 -19.03 15.74 -10.86
N TYR A 170 -18.31 15.57 -11.96
CA TYR A 170 -17.49 14.39 -12.25
C TYR A 170 -15.99 14.66 -12.08
N GLY A 171 -15.63 15.81 -11.48
CA GLY A 171 -14.25 16.21 -11.22
C GLY A 171 -13.77 15.85 -9.81
N THR A 172 -12.45 15.76 -9.67
CA THR A 172 -11.80 15.44 -8.39
C THR A 172 -12.10 16.47 -7.31
N ALA A 173 -12.13 17.77 -7.64
CA ALA A 173 -12.41 18.81 -6.67
C ALA A 173 -13.83 18.70 -6.09
N TYR A 174 -14.80 18.39 -6.93
CA TYR A 174 -16.18 18.17 -6.49
C TYR A 174 -16.27 16.94 -5.55
N ALA A 175 -15.64 15.84 -5.91
CA ALA A 175 -15.64 14.63 -5.10
C ALA A 175 -14.99 14.86 -3.72
N VAL A 176 -13.83 15.52 -3.67
CA VAL A 176 -13.13 15.85 -2.43
C VAL A 176 -13.92 16.83 -1.55
N GLU A 177 -14.52 17.86 -2.15
CA GLU A 177 -15.37 18.81 -1.41
C GLU A 177 -16.56 18.10 -0.74
N HIS A 178 -17.21 17.16 -1.45
CA HIS A 178 -18.36 16.43 -0.91
C HIS A 178 -17.94 15.39 0.13
N MET A 179 -16.80 14.75 -0.03
CA MET A 179 -16.19 13.90 1.00
C MET A 179 -15.91 14.72 2.28
N GLU A 180 -15.32 15.91 2.17
CA GLU A 180 -15.07 16.79 3.32
C GLU A 180 -16.38 17.17 4.02
N LYS A 181 -17.44 17.48 3.25
CA LYS A 181 -18.79 17.78 3.80
C LYS A 181 -19.40 16.56 4.49
N MET A 182 -19.26 15.37 3.91
CA MET A 182 -19.72 14.11 4.53
C MET A 182 -19.08 13.91 5.91
N LEU A 183 -17.82 14.26 6.07
CA LEU A 183 -17.04 14.09 7.30
C LEU A 183 -17.05 15.31 8.23
N THR A 184 -17.99 16.24 8.06
CA THR A 184 -18.10 17.45 8.91
C THR A 184 -18.18 17.13 10.39
N TRP A 185 -18.94 16.10 10.79
CA TRP A 185 -19.03 15.68 12.19
C TRP A 185 -17.69 15.13 12.71
N ASP A 186 -17.03 14.27 11.94
CA ASP A 186 -15.75 13.68 12.31
C ASP A 186 -14.70 14.79 12.48
N LYS A 187 -14.51 15.64 11.49
CA LYS A 187 -13.62 16.80 11.53
C LYS A 187 -13.91 17.69 12.75
N GLY A 188 -15.18 18.05 12.96
CA GLY A 188 -15.60 18.91 14.07
C GLY A 188 -15.33 18.29 15.45
N SER A 189 -15.54 16.99 15.60
CA SER A 189 -15.31 16.28 16.88
C SER A 189 -13.85 16.18 17.28
N ARG A 190 -12.92 16.32 16.31
CA ARG A 190 -11.46 16.24 16.53
C ARG A 190 -10.81 17.60 16.78
N LEU A 191 -11.52 18.71 16.51
CA LEU A 191 -10.97 20.04 16.78
C LEU A 191 -10.55 20.17 18.24
N GLY A 192 -9.37 20.78 18.45
CA GLY A 192 -8.76 20.89 19.78
C GLY A 192 -8.00 19.64 20.26
N ASN A 193 -8.06 18.52 19.54
CA ASN A 193 -7.31 17.29 19.87
C ASN A 193 -6.21 16.96 18.87
N VAL A 194 -6.39 17.35 17.59
CA VAL A 194 -5.42 17.07 16.51
C VAL A 194 -4.75 18.38 16.05
N ASP A 195 -3.63 18.24 15.37
CA ASP A 195 -3.00 19.39 14.70
C ASP A 195 -3.84 19.75 13.47
N ILE A 196 -4.45 20.95 13.49
CA ILE A 196 -5.39 21.39 12.45
C ILE A 196 -4.75 21.56 11.06
N ARG A 197 -3.41 21.69 10.99
CA ARG A 197 -2.69 21.79 9.71
C ARG A 197 -2.90 20.55 8.86
N GLY A 198 -2.92 19.36 9.49
CA GLY A 198 -3.17 18.09 8.80
C GLY A 198 -4.59 17.93 8.26
N LEU A 199 -5.55 18.77 8.70
CA LEU A 199 -6.92 18.74 8.19
C LEU A 199 -7.08 19.45 6.84
N GLU A 200 -6.09 20.21 6.39
CA GLU A 200 -6.15 20.93 5.11
C GLU A 200 -6.08 19.95 3.94
N LEU A 201 -7.00 20.10 2.97
CA LEU A 201 -7.00 19.40 1.69
C LEU A 201 -6.63 20.38 0.58
N LYS A 202 -5.66 20.02 -0.26
CA LYS A 202 -5.24 20.82 -1.43
C LYS A 202 -5.45 20.02 -2.70
N VAL A 203 -6.46 20.40 -3.48
CA VAL A 203 -6.81 19.73 -4.74
C VAL A 203 -6.21 20.48 -5.92
N HIS A 204 -5.50 19.76 -6.76
CA HIS A 204 -4.89 20.21 -7.99
C HIS A 204 -5.56 19.50 -9.18
N GLU A 205 -6.58 20.11 -9.74
CA GLU A 205 -7.25 19.58 -10.93
C GLU A 205 -6.53 19.96 -12.21
N PHE A 206 -6.53 19.04 -13.16
CA PHE A 206 -5.99 19.24 -14.51
C PHE A 206 -6.97 18.69 -15.57
N ASP A 207 -6.79 19.16 -16.80
CA ASP A 207 -7.61 18.70 -17.94
C ASP A 207 -7.31 17.23 -18.26
N TYR A 208 -8.33 16.38 -18.21
CA TYR A 208 -8.23 14.95 -18.53
C TYR A 208 -7.84 14.67 -19.99
N LYS A 209 -8.00 15.67 -20.89
CA LYS A 209 -7.58 15.58 -22.30
C LYS A 209 -6.10 15.91 -22.50
N ALA A 210 -5.41 16.36 -21.46
CA ALA A 210 -4.01 16.76 -21.57
C ALA A 210 -3.13 15.54 -21.91
N VAL A 211 -2.33 15.66 -22.95
CA VAL A 211 -1.41 14.63 -23.41
C VAL A 211 0.01 14.98 -22.98
N ASN A 212 0.63 14.10 -22.20
CA ASN A 212 2.00 14.25 -21.68
C ASN A 212 2.26 15.60 -20.99
N LYS A 213 1.25 16.11 -20.29
CA LYS A 213 1.35 17.37 -19.55
C LYS A 213 1.94 17.12 -18.18
N VAL A 214 3.00 17.82 -17.84
CA VAL A 214 3.54 17.84 -16.47
C VAL A 214 2.53 18.50 -15.55
N ILE A 215 2.10 17.76 -14.51
CA ILE A 215 1.14 18.18 -13.48
C ILE A 215 1.80 18.32 -12.10
N TYR A 216 2.99 17.75 -11.93
CA TYR A 216 3.84 17.90 -10.77
C TYR A 216 5.31 17.93 -11.19
N GLU A 217 6.06 18.89 -10.64
CA GLU A 217 7.51 18.97 -10.84
C GLU A 217 8.15 19.58 -9.58
N ASP A 218 8.94 18.77 -8.87
CA ASP A 218 9.69 19.17 -7.68
C ASP A 218 10.81 18.15 -7.41
N ASN A 219 11.91 18.57 -6.75
CA ASN A 219 13.04 17.70 -6.34
C ASN A 219 13.58 16.77 -7.46
N GLY A 220 13.53 17.23 -8.70
CA GLY A 220 13.95 16.44 -9.85
C GLY A 220 12.97 15.36 -10.28
N VAL A 221 11.79 15.30 -9.65
CA VAL A 221 10.69 14.41 -10.02
C VAL A 221 9.75 15.15 -10.97
N LYS A 222 9.36 14.48 -12.06
CA LYS A 222 8.30 14.95 -12.96
C LYS A 222 7.21 13.90 -13.01
N ILE A 223 5.95 14.34 -12.82
CA ILE A 223 4.80 13.50 -13.07
C ILE A 223 3.96 14.14 -14.15
N SER A 224 3.76 13.42 -15.23
CA SER A 224 2.90 13.82 -16.34
C SER A 224 1.67 12.94 -16.43
N THR A 225 0.63 13.47 -17.06
CA THR A 225 -0.65 12.78 -17.29
C THR A 225 -0.88 12.58 -18.79
N ILE A 226 -1.57 11.47 -19.10
CA ILE A 226 -2.10 11.17 -20.43
C ILE A 226 -3.55 10.70 -20.30
N PRO A 227 -4.42 10.90 -21.32
CA PRO A 227 -5.79 10.42 -21.28
C PRO A 227 -5.88 8.90 -21.19
N ALA A 228 -6.86 8.41 -20.45
CA ALA A 228 -7.26 7.01 -20.42
C ALA A 228 -8.66 6.86 -21.06
N ILE A 229 -8.99 5.63 -21.51
CA ILE A 229 -10.30 5.31 -22.11
C ILE A 229 -11.00 4.32 -21.20
N HIS A 230 -11.95 4.82 -20.41
CA HIS A 230 -12.69 3.98 -19.47
C HIS A 230 -14.08 4.56 -19.25
N ALA A 231 -15.08 3.77 -18.97
CA ALA A 231 -16.47 4.07 -18.62
C ALA A 231 -17.09 5.38 -19.21
N LEU A 232 -16.48 6.52 -18.94
CA LEU A 232 -16.86 7.85 -19.44
C LEU A 232 -15.62 8.78 -19.53
N ASP A 233 -15.77 9.97 -20.09
CA ASP A 233 -14.71 10.98 -20.20
C ASP A 233 -14.27 11.49 -18.81
N GLY A 234 -12.97 11.45 -18.53
CA GLY A 234 -12.39 11.87 -17.26
C GLY A 234 -11.15 11.09 -16.83
N PRO A 235 -11.10 9.75 -16.99
CA PRO A 235 -9.96 8.94 -16.57
C PRO A 235 -8.65 9.34 -17.23
N VAL A 236 -7.54 9.15 -16.46
CA VAL A 236 -6.18 9.44 -16.89
C VAL A 236 -5.20 8.39 -16.38
N SER A 237 -4.05 8.32 -17.05
CA SER A 237 -2.89 7.54 -16.62
C SER A 237 -1.73 8.49 -16.24
N PHE A 238 -0.74 7.99 -15.51
CA PHE A 238 0.39 8.77 -15.01
C PHE A 238 1.73 8.20 -15.45
N ILE A 239 2.69 9.10 -15.63
CA ILE A 239 4.09 8.79 -15.91
C ILE A 239 4.93 9.58 -14.90
N LEU A 240 5.72 8.87 -14.06
CA LEU A 240 6.69 9.50 -13.17
C LEU A 240 8.09 9.27 -13.74
N GLU A 241 8.84 10.35 -13.90
CA GLU A 241 10.24 10.33 -14.32
C GLU A 241 11.11 10.94 -13.21
N TRP A 242 12.13 10.22 -12.82
CA TRP A 242 13.11 10.64 -11.83
C TRP A 242 14.44 9.94 -12.03
N ASN A 243 15.54 10.71 -12.00
CA ASN A 243 16.92 10.20 -12.10
C ASN A 243 17.17 9.27 -13.30
N GLY A 244 16.45 9.46 -14.40
CA GLY A 244 16.49 8.63 -15.59
C GLY A 244 15.79 7.28 -15.46
N LEU A 245 15.02 7.08 -14.39
CA LEU A 245 14.04 6.00 -14.23
C LEU A 245 12.65 6.48 -14.64
N LYS A 246 11.85 5.58 -15.21
CA LYS A 246 10.51 5.85 -15.69
C LYS A 246 9.51 4.82 -15.16
N PHE A 247 8.62 5.26 -14.29
CA PHE A 247 7.46 4.52 -13.81
C PHE A 247 6.23 4.96 -14.59
N ALA A 248 5.36 4.02 -14.94
CA ALA A 248 4.08 4.32 -15.56
C ALA A 248 2.94 3.54 -14.88
N TYR A 249 1.82 4.23 -14.65
CA TYR A 249 0.62 3.69 -14.03
C TYR A 249 -0.61 4.02 -14.87
N SER A 250 -1.30 2.97 -15.33
CA SER A 250 -2.43 3.14 -16.26
C SER A 250 -3.71 3.66 -15.60
N SER A 251 -3.92 3.43 -14.27
CA SER A 251 -5.25 3.39 -13.72
C SER A 251 -6.13 2.45 -14.57
N ASP A 252 -7.45 2.66 -14.68
CA ASP A 252 -8.28 1.85 -15.56
C ASP A 252 -8.35 2.43 -16.97
N THR A 253 -8.12 1.59 -17.97
CA THR A 253 -8.14 2.01 -19.36
C THR A 253 -8.27 0.87 -20.34
N PHE A 254 -9.04 1.05 -21.39
CA PHE A 254 -8.88 0.28 -22.61
C PHE A 254 -7.53 0.62 -23.28
N PRO A 255 -6.88 -0.32 -24.05
CA PRO A 255 -5.66 -0.04 -24.78
C PRO A 255 -5.78 1.21 -25.64
N ASN A 256 -4.85 2.15 -25.46
CA ASN A 256 -4.92 3.41 -26.16
C ASN A 256 -3.56 3.87 -26.73
N ARG A 257 -3.61 4.77 -27.72
CA ARG A 257 -2.39 5.26 -28.41
C ARG A 257 -1.48 6.09 -27.50
N TRP A 258 -2.05 6.88 -26.58
CA TRP A 258 -1.27 7.76 -25.71
C TRP A 258 -0.37 6.97 -24.78
N TRP A 259 -0.89 5.86 -24.22
CA TRP A 259 -0.09 4.93 -23.44
C TRP A 259 1.08 4.39 -24.25
N ARG A 260 0.81 3.86 -25.46
CA ARG A 260 1.85 3.34 -26.33
C ARG A 260 2.90 4.37 -26.70
N GLU A 261 2.49 5.60 -27.04
CA GLU A 261 3.38 6.67 -27.50
C GLU A 261 4.29 7.21 -26.37
N HIS A 262 3.78 7.30 -25.12
CA HIS A 262 4.48 7.98 -24.03
C HIS A 262 5.10 7.04 -23.00
N VAL A 263 4.64 5.78 -22.89
CA VAL A 263 5.13 4.79 -21.91
C VAL A 263 6.21 3.86 -22.50
N THR A 264 6.40 3.86 -23.80
CA THR A 264 7.43 3.02 -24.44
C THR A 264 8.79 3.16 -23.75
N GLY A 265 9.44 2.02 -23.47
CA GLY A 265 10.74 1.93 -22.82
C GLY A 265 10.76 2.31 -21.36
N SER A 266 9.61 2.28 -20.66
CA SER A 266 9.57 2.47 -19.20
C SER A 266 10.32 1.37 -18.45
N ASP A 267 10.85 1.70 -17.28
CA ASP A 267 11.47 0.70 -16.39
C ASP A 267 10.42 -0.23 -15.80
N ILE A 268 9.33 0.33 -15.30
CA ILE A 268 8.19 -0.44 -14.79
C ILE A 268 6.89 0.13 -15.35
N ALA A 269 6.08 -0.71 -15.99
CA ALA A 269 4.77 -0.38 -16.50
C ALA A 269 3.70 -1.17 -15.74
N ILE A 270 2.96 -0.49 -14.88
CA ILE A 270 1.82 -1.03 -14.15
C ILE A 270 0.57 -0.71 -14.96
N HIS A 271 -0.09 -1.74 -15.44
CA HIS A 271 -1.26 -1.57 -16.29
C HIS A 271 -2.38 -2.50 -15.83
N GLU A 272 -3.61 -2.00 -15.88
CA GLU A 272 -4.76 -2.86 -15.62
C GLU A 272 -4.81 -4.03 -16.58
N CYS A 273 -5.26 -5.15 -16.05
CA CYS A 273 -5.42 -6.40 -16.77
C CYS A 273 -6.65 -7.10 -16.21
N PHE A 274 -7.79 -6.91 -16.82
CA PHE A 274 -9.03 -7.43 -16.27
C PHE A 274 -9.19 -8.94 -16.48
N LEU A 275 -10.19 -9.56 -15.81
CA LEU A 275 -10.46 -10.98 -15.98
C LEU A 275 -10.97 -11.29 -17.40
N PRO A 276 -10.58 -12.43 -17.98
CA PRO A 276 -11.17 -12.89 -19.23
C PRO A 276 -12.71 -13.04 -19.13
N PRO A 277 -13.47 -12.79 -20.20
CA PRO A 277 -14.93 -12.89 -20.19
C PRO A 277 -15.49 -14.22 -19.64
N SER A 278 -14.80 -15.34 -19.86
CA SER A 278 -15.20 -16.64 -19.32
C SER A 278 -15.20 -16.67 -17.78
N LEU A 279 -14.23 -16.01 -17.14
CA LEU A 279 -14.16 -15.90 -15.68
C LEU A 279 -15.18 -14.88 -15.14
N LEU A 280 -15.47 -13.81 -15.86
CA LEU A 280 -16.54 -12.87 -15.49
C LEU A 280 -17.91 -13.57 -15.48
N ILE A 281 -18.17 -14.45 -16.45
CA ILE A 281 -19.40 -15.24 -16.49
C ILE A 281 -19.44 -16.23 -15.31
N THR A 282 -18.40 -17.03 -15.16
CA THR A 282 -18.42 -18.16 -14.20
C THR A 282 -18.25 -17.76 -12.75
N LYS A 283 -17.51 -16.69 -12.47
CA LYS A 283 -17.22 -16.24 -11.10
C LYS A 283 -18.02 -15.03 -10.63
N GLN A 284 -18.39 -14.14 -11.55
CA GLN A 284 -19.13 -12.92 -11.22
C GLN A 284 -20.58 -12.93 -11.72
N GLY A 285 -20.99 -13.98 -12.46
CA GLY A 285 -22.37 -14.13 -12.93
C GLY A 285 -22.76 -13.15 -14.04
N PHE A 286 -21.79 -12.58 -14.76
CA PHE A 286 -22.10 -11.67 -15.87
C PHE A 286 -22.79 -12.42 -17.01
N THR A 287 -23.71 -11.74 -17.71
CA THR A 287 -24.20 -12.26 -18.98
C THR A 287 -23.07 -12.30 -20.02
N PRO A 288 -23.10 -13.19 -21.02
CA PRO A 288 -22.06 -13.24 -22.04
C PRO A 288 -21.80 -11.89 -22.73
N GLY A 289 -22.85 -11.15 -23.05
CA GLY A 289 -22.72 -9.83 -23.69
C GLY A 289 -22.05 -8.79 -22.75
N THR A 290 -22.46 -8.75 -21.48
CA THR A 290 -21.84 -7.87 -20.49
C THR A 290 -20.37 -8.25 -20.24
N ALA A 291 -20.07 -9.54 -20.11
CA ALA A 291 -18.70 -10.02 -19.90
C ALA A 291 -17.77 -9.66 -21.07
N LEU A 292 -18.24 -9.82 -22.31
CA LEU A 292 -17.47 -9.38 -23.48
C LEU A 292 -17.27 -7.88 -23.50
N ASN A 293 -18.31 -7.08 -23.28
CA ASN A 293 -18.18 -5.62 -23.28
C ASN A 293 -17.23 -5.13 -22.18
N VAL A 294 -17.47 -5.53 -20.93
CA VAL A 294 -16.67 -5.07 -19.80
C VAL A 294 -15.22 -5.56 -19.91
N GLY A 295 -15.02 -6.84 -20.19
CA GLY A 295 -13.69 -7.45 -20.22
C GLY A 295 -12.83 -7.11 -21.44
N THR A 296 -13.40 -6.48 -22.50
CA THR A 296 -12.67 -6.25 -23.74
C THR A 296 -12.89 -4.89 -24.41
N GLN A 297 -13.77 -4.03 -23.86
CA GLN A 297 -14.09 -2.72 -24.43
C GLN A 297 -14.02 -1.60 -23.37
N VAL A 298 -14.34 -1.91 -22.11
CA VAL A 298 -14.24 -0.96 -20.97
C VAL A 298 -12.88 -1.10 -20.29
N HIS A 299 -12.40 -2.33 -20.17
CA HIS A 299 -11.11 -2.69 -19.59
C HIS A 299 -10.19 -3.35 -20.61
N THR A 300 -8.93 -3.50 -20.22
CA THR A 300 -7.91 -4.21 -20.98
C THR A 300 -7.96 -5.71 -20.66
N SER A 301 -8.34 -6.56 -21.61
CA SER A 301 -8.26 -8.01 -21.44
C SER A 301 -6.80 -8.51 -21.35
N PRO A 302 -6.54 -9.71 -20.79
CA PRO A 302 -5.17 -10.20 -20.64
C PRO A 302 -4.40 -10.30 -21.97
N ALA A 303 -5.05 -10.74 -23.06
CA ALA A 303 -4.41 -10.78 -24.37
C ALA A 303 -4.11 -9.38 -24.94
N GLN A 304 -4.98 -8.40 -24.68
CA GLN A 304 -4.74 -7.00 -25.04
C GLN A 304 -3.61 -6.41 -24.20
N PHE A 305 -3.58 -6.68 -22.89
CA PHE A 305 -2.45 -6.32 -22.01
C PHE A 305 -1.13 -6.82 -22.60
N GLY A 306 -1.04 -8.11 -22.91
CA GLY A 306 0.16 -8.69 -23.50
C GLY A 306 0.54 -8.00 -24.82
N LYS A 307 -0.42 -7.68 -25.65
CA LYS A 307 -0.17 -6.97 -26.91
C LYS A 307 0.38 -5.56 -26.68
N VAL A 308 -0.18 -4.81 -25.72
CA VAL A 308 0.32 -3.48 -25.34
C VAL A 308 1.76 -3.59 -24.82
N MET A 309 2.05 -4.54 -23.91
CA MET A 309 3.38 -4.73 -23.35
C MET A 309 4.43 -5.14 -24.40
N SER A 310 4.04 -5.94 -25.41
CA SER A 310 4.93 -6.29 -26.51
C SER A 310 5.30 -5.10 -27.40
N GLU A 311 4.45 -4.08 -27.46
CA GLU A 311 4.70 -2.86 -28.23
C GLU A 311 5.54 -1.85 -27.44
N ILE A 312 5.23 -1.61 -26.15
CA ILE A 312 5.95 -0.63 -25.33
C ILE A 312 7.27 -1.13 -24.75
N LYS A 313 7.47 -2.45 -24.63
CA LYS A 313 8.70 -3.12 -24.18
C LYS A 313 9.25 -2.57 -22.86
N PRO A 314 8.50 -2.61 -21.77
CA PRO A 314 9.01 -2.18 -20.47
C PRO A 314 10.06 -3.17 -19.96
N ARG A 315 10.95 -2.74 -19.08
CA ARG A 315 11.86 -3.66 -18.38
C ARG A 315 11.09 -4.62 -17.46
N MET A 316 9.96 -4.17 -16.88
CA MET A 316 9.03 -4.99 -16.11
C MET A 316 7.59 -4.60 -16.43
N ALA A 317 6.79 -5.54 -16.91
CA ALA A 317 5.34 -5.42 -17.04
C ALA A 317 4.65 -5.93 -15.78
N VAL A 318 3.73 -5.16 -15.23
CA VAL A 318 2.98 -5.53 -14.02
C VAL A 318 1.48 -5.49 -14.33
N ALA A 319 0.84 -6.65 -14.25
CA ALA A 319 -0.60 -6.79 -14.44
C ALA A 319 -1.31 -6.71 -13.08
N TYR A 320 -2.32 -5.84 -12.96
CA TYR A 320 -3.14 -5.68 -11.76
C TYR A 320 -4.62 -5.50 -12.15
N HIS A 321 -5.49 -5.23 -11.21
CA HIS A 321 -6.92 -4.99 -11.38
C HIS A 321 -7.71 -6.25 -11.74
N PHE A 322 -7.35 -7.37 -11.10
CA PHE A 322 -8.10 -8.61 -11.10
C PHE A 322 -7.89 -9.37 -9.80
N PHE A 323 -8.81 -10.27 -9.47
CA PHE A 323 -8.61 -11.13 -8.31
C PHE A 323 -7.58 -12.21 -8.61
N ASN A 324 -6.38 -12.01 -8.06
CA ASN A 324 -5.22 -12.88 -8.26
C ASN A 324 -5.31 -14.09 -7.32
N ASP A 325 -5.98 -15.15 -7.77
CA ASP A 325 -6.19 -16.40 -7.05
C ASP A 325 -5.52 -17.57 -7.78
N PHE A 326 -5.41 -18.71 -7.09
CA PHE A 326 -4.77 -19.90 -7.63
C PHE A 326 -5.43 -20.43 -8.93
N ASP A 327 -6.69 -20.12 -9.15
CA ASP A 327 -7.47 -20.56 -10.32
C ASP A 327 -7.71 -19.46 -11.37
N THR A 328 -7.43 -18.19 -11.03
CA THR A 328 -7.49 -17.06 -11.99
C THR A 328 -6.14 -16.74 -12.58
N ALA A 329 -5.09 -16.69 -11.76
CA ALA A 329 -3.73 -16.32 -12.18
C ALA A 329 -3.19 -17.18 -13.34
N PRO A 330 -3.34 -18.53 -13.36
CA PRO A 330 -2.90 -19.32 -14.49
C PRO A 330 -3.61 -18.98 -15.80
N VAL A 331 -4.93 -18.70 -15.74
CA VAL A 331 -5.72 -18.34 -16.92
C VAL A 331 -5.29 -16.99 -17.46
N VAL A 332 -5.15 -15.97 -16.57
CA VAL A 332 -4.68 -14.63 -16.95
C VAL A 332 -3.28 -14.72 -17.55
N THR A 333 -2.37 -15.47 -16.92
CA THR A 333 -1.00 -15.66 -17.43
C THR A 333 -1.00 -16.29 -18.82
N ALA A 334 -1.78 -17.36 -19.03
CA ALA A 334 -1.84 -18.04 -20.31
C ALA A 334 -2.37 -17.12 -21.43
N GLU A 335 -3.36 -16.27 -21.14
CA GLU A 335 -3.86 -15.30 -22.10
C GLU A 335 -2.85 -14.20 -22.42
N ILE A 336 -2.15 -13.65 -21.41
CA ILE A 336 -1.07 -12.66 -21.60
C ILE A 336 0.04 -13.25 -22.48
N ARG A 337 0.45 -14.49 -22.19
CA ARG A 337 1.56 -15.16 -22.88
C ARG A 337 1.28 -15.52 -24.34
N LYS A 338 0.06 -15.36 -24.82
CA LYS A 338 -0.25 -15.44 -26.25
C LYS A 338 0.34 -14.29 -27.06
N THR A 339 0.62 -13.15 -26.43
CA THR A 339 1.01 -11.90 -27.10
C THR A 339 2.23 -11.21 -26.48
N TYR A 340 2.77 -11.70 -25.35
CA TYR A 340 3.90 -11.10 -24.64
C TYR A 340 4.82 -12.14 -24.00
N ASP A 341 6.11 -12.08 -24.34
CA ASP A 341 7.16 -12.99 -23.82
C ASP A 341 8.11 -12.33 -22.81
N GLY A 342 7.99 -11.02 -22.59
CA GLY A 342 8.88 -10.25 -21.74
C GLY A 342 8.67 -10.48 -20.24
N PRO A 343 9.45 -9.78 -19.38
CA PRO A 343 9.31 -9.84 -17.93
C PRO A 343 7.92 -9.43 -17.46
N LEU A 344 7.29 -10.28 -16.66
CA LEU A 344 5.89 -10.13 -16.22
C LEU A 344 5.73 -10.46 -14.74
N ALA A 345 5.08 -9.58 -14.00
CA ALA A 345 4.56 -9.86 -12.67
C ALA A 345 3.02 -9.73 -12.67
N LEU A 346 2.33 -10.69 -12.05
CA LEU A 346 0.93 -10.58 -11.70
C LEU A 346 0.86 -10.04 -10.27
N ALA A 347 0.41 -8.81 -10.10
CA ALA A 347 0.48 -8.12 -8.82
C ALA A 347 -0.41 -8.78 -7.75
N VAL A 348 0.11 -8.79 -6.54
CA VAL A 348 -0.62 -9.05 -5.31
C VAL A 348 -0.28 -7.95 -4.31
N ASP A 349 -1.16 -7.72 -3.34
CA ASP A 349 -0.90 -6.74 -2.29
C ASP A 349 0.44 -7.03 -1.60
N TYR A 350 1.16 -5.98 -1.25
CA TYR A 350 2.50 -6.03 -0.65
C TYR A 350 3.64 -6.54 -1.57
N MET A 351 3.39 -6.72 -2.87
CA MET A 351 4.47 -6.93 -3.83
C MET A 351 5.31 -5.65 -3.95
N VAL A 352 6.63 -5.82 -3.97
CA VAL A 352 7.61 -4.72 -3.94
C VAL A 352 8.57 -4.85 -5.11
N PHE A 353 8.77 -3.77 -5.84
CA PHE A 353 9.75 -3.66 -6.92
C PHE A 353 10.81 -2.64 -6.53
N ASN A 354 12.05 -3.09 -6.34
CA ASN A 354 13.19 -2.20 -6.23
C ASN A 354 13.79 -2.00 -7.63
N VAL A 355 13.71 -0.78 -8.13
CA VAL A 355 14.05 -0.42 -9.51
C VAL A 355 15.28 0.45 -9.50
N THR A 356 16.35 0.00 -10.15
CA THR A 356 17.56 0.76 -10.47
C THR A 356 17.78 0.77 -11.98
N LYS A 357 18.73 1.54 -12.46
CA LYS A 357 19.13 1.48 -13.88
C LYS A 357 19.69 0.12 -14.28
N ALA A 358 20.31 -0.59 -13.34
CA ALA A 358 20.95 -1.89 -13.58
C ALA A 358 19.98 -3.06 -13.50
N ASP A 359 19.06 -3.04 -12.52
CA ASP A 359 18.23 -4.21 -12.19
C ASP A 359 16.86 -3.80 -11.66
N ILE A 360 15.92 -4.78 -11.68
CA ILE A 360 14.60 -4.70 -11.02
C ILE A 360 14.44 -5.95 -10.16
N LYS A 361 14.47 -5.76 -8.85
CA LYS A 361 14.29 -6.82 -7.88
C LYS A 361 12.82 -6.87 -7.42
N VAL A 362 12.19 -8.03 -7.56
CA VAL A 362 10.81 -8.27 -7.12
C VAL A 362 10.83 -8.98 -5.78
N ARG A 363 10.12 -8.44 -4.79
CA ARG A 363 10.07 -8.97 -3.42
C ARG A 363 8.65 -8.93 -2.89
N MET A 364 8.43 -9.50 -1.72
CA MET A 364 7.19 -9.36 -0.95
C MET A 364 7.46 -8.65 0.37
N ALA A 365 6.59 -7.72 0.76
CA ALA A 365 6.66 -7.15 2.09
C ALA A 365 6.10 -8.13 3.13
N ALA A 366 6.86 -8.35 4.20
CA ALA A 366 6.39 -9.01 5.41
C ALA A 366 5.94 -7.92 6.39
N ILE A 367 4.64 -7.76 6.51
CA ILE A 367 4.05 -6.73 7.36
C ILE A 367 3.95 -7.18 8.81
N ASP A 368 3.83 -6.20 9.68
CA ASP A 368 3.43 -6.34 11.07
C ASP A 368 1.97 -5.86 11.17
N GLU A 369 1.08 -6.66 11.72
CA GLU A 369 -0.34 -6.31 11.88
C GLU A 369 -0.57 -5.43 13.13
N ASP A 370 0.35 -5.49 14.12
CA ASP A 370 0.27 -4.75 15.38
C ASP A 370 1.03 -3.41 15.32
N ILE A 371 0.76 -2.59 14.32
CA ILE A 371 1.46 -1.32 14.11
C ILE A 371 0.79 -0.15 14.81
N TRP A 372 1.62 0.74 15.35
CA TRP A 372 1.22 2.05 15.81
C TRP A 372 1.62 3.13 14.79
N PRO A 373 0.83 4.21 14.65
CA PRO A 373 1.22 5.33 13.81
C PRO A 373 2.60 5.85 14.16
N SER A 374 3.43 6.06 13.16
CA SER A 374 4.76 6.66 13.36
C SER A 374 4.64 8.07 13.96
N PRO A 375 5.61 8.49 14.77
CA PRO A 375 5.64 9.86 15.30
C PRO A 375 5.60 10.90 14.18
N ALA A 376 5.07 12.10 14.48
CA ALA A 376 5.14 13.23 13.57
C ALA A 376 6.61 13.57 13.24
N THR A 377 6.88 13.94 12.00
CA THR A 377 8.23 14.31 11.55
C THR A 377 8.63 15.73 11.96
N GLN A 378 7.66 16.53 12.42
CA GLN A 378 7.84 17.91 12.85
C GLN A 378 7.12 18.15 14.19
N PRO A 379 7.49 19.19 14.94
CA PRO A 379 6.77 19.55 16.16
C PRO A 379 5.29 19.85 15.90
N LYS A 380 4.42 19.24 16.70
CA LYS A 380 2.98 19.52 16.68
C LYS A 380 2.70 20.88 17.32
N ILE A 381 1.64 21.56 16.81
CA ILE A 381 1.07 22.69 17.56
C ILE A 381 0.36 22.15 18.81
N PRO A 382 0.43 22.86 19.94
CA PRO A 382 -0.33 22.48 21.12
C PRO A 382 -1.84 22.38 20.82
N ALA A 383 -2.49 21.40 21.44
CA ALA A 383 -3.93 21.25 21.31
C ALA A 383 -4.66 22.51 21.81
N GLU A 384 -5.52 23.09 20.96
CA GLU A 384 -6.36 24.26 21.29
C GLU A 384 -7.67 23.77 21.90
N LEU A 385 -7.64 23.38 23.17
CA LEU A 385 -8.76 22.74 23.86
C LEU A 385 -10.03 23.65 23.92
N ASP A 386 -9.86 24.96 23.84
CA ASP A 386 -10.92 25.96 23.74
C ASP A 386 -11.66 25.93 22.41
N LYS A 387 -11.04 25.39 21.37
CA LYS A 387 -11.69 25.18 20.04
C LYS A 387 -12.55 23.93 19.97
N ARG A 388 -12.59 23.12 21.03
CA ARG A 388 -13.47 21.94 21.05
C ARG A 388 -14.92 22.35 21.00
N ILE A 389 -15.68 21.65 20.18
CA ILE A 389 -17.14 21.73 20.20
C ILE A 389 -17.61 21.09 21.52
N GLY A 390 -18.24 21.89 22.38
CA GLY A 390 -18.70 21.46 23.69
C GLY A 390 -19.95 20.59 23.61
N PHE A 391 -20.22 19.88 24.69
CA PHE A 391 -21.49 19.17 24.87
C PHE A 391 -22.63 20.12 25.30
N SER A 392 -23.84 19.80 24.93
CA SER A 392 -25.01 20.46 25.51
C SER A 392 -25.12 20.18 27.01
N LYS A 393 -25.83 21.07 27.75
CA LYS A 393 -26.09 20.87 29.18
C LYS A 393 -26.80 19.55 29.48
N GLU A 394 -27.69 19.15 28.61
CA GLU A 394 -28.41 17.89 28.71
C GLU A 394 -27.47 16.68 28.64
N ILE A 395 -26.64 16.61 27.60
CA ILE A 395 -25.70 15.49 27.44
C ILE A 395 -24.65 15.44 28.57
N ILE A 396 -24.14 16.61 28.98
CA ILE A 396 -23.13 16.65 30.07
C ILE A 396 -23.73 16.26 31.43
N SER A 397 -25.04 16.48 31.64
CA SER A 397 -25.73 16.07 32.85
C SER A 397 -25.78 14.55 33.07
N GLY A 398 -25.62 13.78 32.00
CA GLY A 398 -25.56 12.32 32.07
C GLY A 398 -24.18 11.75 32.45
N ARG A 399 -23.17 12.57 32.70
CA ARG A 399 -21.85 12.11 33.14
C ARG A 399 -21.89 11.52 34.52
N LEU A 400 -21.26 10.36 34.68
CA LEU A 400 -21.04 9.76 35.99
C LEU A 400 -19.82 10.43 36.69
N PRO A 401 -19.88 10.63 38.01
CA PRO A 401 -18.84 11.35 38.78
C PRO A 401 -17.64 10.46 39.10
N TYR A 402 -16.99 9.90 38.10
CA TYR A 402 -15.86 8.97 38.26
C TYR A 402 -14.47 9.66 38.15
N ALA A 403 -14.38 10.96 38.42
CA ALA A 403 -13.12 11.67 38.38
C ALA A 403 -12.05 11.14 39.33
N ASP A 404 -12.49 10.61 40.49
CA ASP A 404 -11.63 9.96 41.49
C ASP A 404 -10.95 8.70 40.96
N VAL A 405 -11.64 7.90 40.13
CA VAL A 405 -11.10 6.66 39.55
C VAL A 405 -9.90 6.95 38.63
N VAL A 406 -9.89 8.08 37.95
CA VAL A 406 -8.79 8.45 37.01
C VAL A 406 -7.75 9.37 37.66
N LYS A 407 -7.91 9.76 38.92
CA LYS A 407 -7.01 10.69 39.61
C LYS A 407 -5.54 10.25 39.54
N GLY A 408 -5.28 8.96 39.80
CA GLY A 408 -3.91 8.41 39.73
C GLY A 408 -3.26 8.57 38.37
N MET A 409 -4.01 8.38 37.28
CA MET A 409 -3.51 8.56 35.91
C MET A 409 -3.14 10.03 35.65
N PHE A 410 -3.96 10.97 36.12
CA PHE A 410 -3.67 12.41 35.99
C PHE A 410 -2.44 12.81 36.79
N ASP A 411 -2.29 12.32 38.03
CA ASP A 411 -1.13 12.60 38.89
C ASP A 411 0.15 12.03 38.23
N GLU A 412 0.12 10.82 37.68
CA GLU A 412 1.25 10.17 37.02
C GLU A 412 1.67 10.95 35.76
N VAL A 413 0.75 11.22 34.84
CA VAL A 413 1.03 11.94 33.59
C VAL A 413 1.51 13.36 33.87
N ASN A 414 0.86 14.10 34.78
CA ASN A 414 1.29 15.44 35.15
C ASN A 414 2.70 15.44 35.74
N LYS A 415 3.04 14.46 36.58
CA LYS A 415 4.38 14.31 37.15
C LYS A 415 5.41 13.94 36.08
N GLN A 416 5.10 12.98 35.22
CA GLN A 416 6.02 12.47 34.19
C GLN A 416 6.37 13.54 33.15
N TYR A 417 5.37 14.32 32.72
CA TYR A 417 5.53 15.30 31.64
C TYR A 417 5.56 16.76 32.13
N GLY A 418 5.58 17.01 33.44
CA GLY A 418 5.62 18.35 33.99
C GLY A 418 4.40 19.21 33.67
N THR A 419 3.24 18.59 33.44
CA THR A 419 1.98 19.26 33.09
C THR A 419 1.11 19.52 34.32
N LYS A 420 0.05 20.30 34.15
CA LYS A 420 -0.95 20.59 35.21
C LYS A 420 -2.37 20.44 34.65
N VAL A 421 -2.61 19.32 33.92
CA VAL A 421 -3.92 19.02 33.38
C VAL A 421 -4.91 18.79 34.52
N PRO A 422 -6.03 19.54 34.61
CA PRO A 422 -6.98 19.38 35.69
C PRO A 422 -7.80 18.10 35.54
N LEU A 423 -8.26 17.54 36.66
CA LEU A 423 -9.23 16.45 36.65
C LEU A 423 -10.52 16.89 35.94
N PRO A 424 -11.19 15.98 35.20
CA PRO A 424 -12.48 16.25 34.61
C PRO A 424 -13.54 16.56 35.69
N ARG A 425 -14.41 17.52 35.40
CA ARG A 425 -15.53 17.86 36.25
C ARG A 425 -16.70 16.92 36.03
#